data_ade202fc269b648142cdf890087f3146
#
_entry.id   ade202fc269b648142cdf890087f3146
#
_cell.length_a   1.000
_cell.length_b   1.000
_cell.length_c   1.000
_cell.angle_alpha   90.00
_cell.angle_beta   90.00
_cell.angle_gamma   90.00
#
_symmetry.space_group_name_H-M   'P 1'
#
loop_
_entity.id
_entity.type
_entity.pdbx_description
1 polymer ?
#
loop_
_entity_poly.entity_id
_entity_poly.type
_entity_poly.pdbx_seq_one_letter_code
_entity_poly.pdbx_strand_id
1 'polypeptide(L)'
;MNVSERNGPWCQQLYEAKAAGLILYGRALGLGHGEAEDVVQETFMALLQLPHQPDDPEHYCLRAFRNRALNYRRSLWRRLAREWESLRWFERGPDQDGAEAEAMRRLADLPPPQREVIVLKIWHGLTFEAIGHLLDVSPNTVAGRYRYGIHKLKLRMKGTAYGRDEPVGEPITIMDAPSPLA
;
A
#
# COMPACT_ATOMS: atom_id res chain seq x y z
N MET A 1 -22.57 16.33 -24.46
CA MET A 1 -21.33 15.66 -24.02
C MET A 1 -21.62 14.94 -22.72
N ASN A 2 -21.53 13.62 -22.72
CA ASN A 2 -21.82 12.80 -21.55
C ASN A 2 -20.72 13.00 -20.49
N VAL A 3 -21.04 12.81 -19.19
CA VAL A 3 -20.07 12.94 -18.08
C VAL A 3 -18.85 12.05 -18.29
N SER A 4 -19.06 10.84 -18.77
CA SER A 4 -17.97 9.88 -19.08
C SER A 4 -17.07 10.34 -20.22
N GLU A 5 -17.60 11.01 -21.24
CA GLU A 5 -16.80 11.58 -22.35
C GLU A 5 -15.91 12.72 -21.87
N ARG A 6 -16.36 13.51 -20.91
CA ARG A 6 -15.60 14.63 -20.32
C ARG A 6 -14.46 14.14 -19.44
N ASN A 7 -14.71 13.09 -18.68
CA ASN A 7 -13.73 12.53 -17.73
C ASN A 7 -12.79 11.50 -18.35
N GLY A 8 -13.10 10.98 -19.54
CA GLY A 8 -12.33 9.93 -20.23
C GLY A 8 -10.83 10.26 -20.34
N PRO A 9 -10.43 11.40 -20.90
CA PRO A 9 -9.02 11.68 -21.17
C PRO A 9 -8.13 11.67 -19.92
N TRP A 10 -8.53 12.35 -18.84
CA TRP A 10 -7.72 12.38 -17.62
C TRP A 10 -7.78 11.05 -16.86
N CYS A 11 -8.92 10.35 -16.88
CA CYS A 11 -9.03 9.02 -16.30
C CYS A 11 -8.14 8.01 -17.01
N GLN A 12 -8.06 8.06 -18.34
CA GLN A 12 -7.19 7.18 -19.12
C GLN A 12 -5.71 7.42 -18.77
N GLN A 13 -5.26 8.67 -18.77
CA GLN A 13 -3.88 9.01 -18.40
C GLN A 13 -3.55 8.55 -16.98
N LEU A 14 -4.48 8.75 -16.05
CA LEU A 14 -4.30 8.32 -14.66
C LEU A 14 -4.25 6.79 -14.55
N TYR A 15 -5.08 6.07 -15.31
CA TYR A 15 -5.08 4.61 -15.36
C TYR A 15 -3.73 4.09 -15.86
N GLU A 16 -3.26 4.58 -17.01
CA GLU A 16 -1.98 4.17 -17.61
C GLU A 16 -0.80 4.42 -16.66
N ALA A 17 -0.82 5.53 -15.92
CA ALA A 17 0.24 5.88 -14.98
C ALA A 17 0.18 5.14 -13.66
N LYS A 18 -1.00 4.76 -13.16
CA LYS A 18 -1.17 4.32 -11.77
C LYS A 18 -1.71 2.92 -11.58
N ALA A 19 -2.31 2.27 -12.60
CA ALA A 19 -2.99 0.99 -12.44
C ALA A 19 -2.09 -0.09 -11.84
N ALA A 20 -0.87 -0.26 -12.34
CA ALA A 20 0.09 -1.24 -11.81
C ALA A 20 0.44 -0.97 -10.33
N GLY A 21 0.67 0.30 -9.97
CA GLY A 21 0.92 0.71 -8.58
C GLY A 21 -0.28 0.46 -7.66
N LEU A 22 -1.50 0.67 -8.16
CA LEU A 22 -2.73 0.41 -7.41
C LEU A 22 -2.95 -1.09 -7.18
N ILE A 23 -2.67 -1.95 -8.18
CA ILE A 23 -2.71 -3.40 -8.01
C ILE A 23 -1.73 -3.83 -6.91
N LEU A 24 -0.48 -3.34 -6.96
CA LEU A 24 0.51 -3.58 -5.93
C LEU A 24 0.02 -3.11 -4.55
N TYR A 25 -0.61 -1.94 -4.50
CA TYR A 25 -1.18 -1.41 -3.26
C TYR A 25 -2.33 -2.28 -2.73
N GLY A 26 -3.23 -2.76 -3.60
CA GLY A 26 -4.29 -3.70 -3.24
C GLY A 26 -3.73 -4.98 -2.62
N ARG A 27 -2.68 -5.54 -3.22
CA ARG A 27 -1.96 -6.70 -2.67
C ARG A 27 -1.31 -6.39 -1.31
N ALA A 28 -0.74 -5.19 -1.14
CA ALA A 28 -0.21 -4.75 0.15
C ALA A 28 -1.31 -4.61 1.22
N LEU A 29 -2.52 -4.29 0.81
CA LEU A 29 -3.69 -4.27 1.69
C LEU A 29 -4.27 -5.67 1.98
N GLY A 30 -3.75 -6.72 1.34
CA GLY A 30 -4.13 -8.11 1.56
C GLY A 30 -5.19 -8.65 0.59
N LEU A 31 -5.32 -8.04 -0.59
CA LEU A 31 -6.13 -8.58 -1.69
C LEU A 31 -5.31 -9.57 -2.52
N GLY A 32 -5.97 -10.55 -3.13
CA GLY A 32 -5.42 -11.33 -4.24
C GLY A 32 -5.18 -10.46 -5.48
N HIS A 33 -4.47 -10.99 -6.49
CA HIS A 33 -4.16 -10.22 -7.71
C HIS A 33 -5.44 -9.82 -8.45
N GLY A 34 -6.30 -10.78 -8.77
CA GLY A 34 -7.57 -10.53 -9.47
C GLY A 34 -8.51 -9.61 -8.66
N GLU A 35 -8.57 -9.79 -7.35
CA GLU A 35 -9.36 -8.90 -6.47
C GLU A 35 -8.84 -7.45 -6.52
N ALA A 36 -7.51 -7.26 -6.57
CA ALA A 36 -6.92 -5.94 -6.70
C ALA A 36 -7.22 -5.30 -8.07
N GLU A 37 -7.20 -6.09 -9.16
CA GLU A 37 -7.61 -5.65 -10.49
C GLU A 37 -9.08 -5.24 -10.53
N ASP A 38 -9.98 -6.03 -9.95
CA ASP A 38 -11.41 -5.71 -9.85
C ASP A 38 -11.62 -4.38 -9.13
N VAL A 39 -10.94 -4.18 -8.00
CA VAL A 39 -11.02 -2.92 -7.24
C VAL A 39 -10.46 -1.74 -8.01
N VAL A 40 -9.41 -1.92 -8.83
CA VAL A 40 -8.91 -0.89 -9.75
C VAL A 40 -9.99 -0.53 -10.76
N GLN A 41 -10.58 -1.52 -11.44
CA GLN A 41 -11.64 -1.29 -12.42
C GLN A 41 -12.84 -0.55 -11.80
N GLU A 42 -13.35 -1.01 -10.66
CA GLU A 42 -14.45 -0.34 -9.94
C GLU A 42 -14.10 1.11 -9.54
N THR A 43 -12.83 1.35 -9.17
CA THR A 43 -12.36 2.68 -8.83
C THR A 43 -12.42 3.60 -10.03
N PHE A 44 -11.89 3.19 -11.18
CA PHE A 44 -11.89 4.00 -12.39
C PHE A 44 -13.29 4.16 -13.00
N MET A 45 -14.15 3.15 -12.91
CA MET A 45 -15.56 3.29 -13.27
C MET A 45 -16.26 4.40 -12.49
N ALA A 46 -15.97 4.50 -11.19
CA ALA A 46 -16.54 5.56 -10.37
C ALA A 46 -15.92 6.94 -10.66
N LEU A 47 -14.60 7.01 -10.98
CA LEU A 47 -13.94 8.25 -11.40
C LEU A 47 -14.55 8.82 -12.69
N LEU A 48 -14.85 7.95 -13.65
CA LEU A 48 -15.51 8.35 -14.91
C LEU A 48 -16.87 9.00 -14.69
N GLN A 49 -17.57 8.65 -13.60
CA GLN A 49 -18.90 9.15 -13.27
C GLN A 49 -18.88 10.43 -12.41
N LEU A 50 -17.72 10.94 -12.02
CA LEU A 50 -17.62 12.16 -11.23
C LEU A 50 -18.21 13.36 -12.01
N PRO A 51 -18.88 14.29 -11.35
CA PRO A 51 -19.45 15.47 -12.01
C PRO A 51 -18.36 16.38 -12.60
N HIS A 52 -17.16 16.39 -12.02
CA HIS A 52 -15.98 17.13 -12.48
C HIS A 52 -14.70 16.40 -12.04
N GLN A 53 -13.59 16.76 -12.69
CA GLN A 53 -12.27 16.29 -12.29
C GLN A 53 -11.90 16.87 -10.92
N PRO A 54 -11.41 16.04 -9.98
CA PRO A 54 -10.89 16.53 -8.70
C PRO A 54 -9.67 17.46 -8.88
N ASP A 55 -9.43 18.36 -7.93
CA ASP A 55 -8.25 19.25 -7.94
C ASP A 55 -6.94 18.45 -7.88
N ASP A 56 -6.91 17.35 -7.11
CA ASP A 56 -5.81 16.37 -7.08
C ASP A 56 -6.36 14.98 -7.44
N PRO A 57 -6.36 14.61 -8.75
CA PRO A 57 -6.90 13.34 -9.21
C PRO A 57 -6.14 12.13 -8.69
N GLU A 58 -4.81 12.25 -8.49
CA GLU A 58 -3.98 11.15 -8.00
C GLU A 58 -4.30 10.83 -6.54
N HIS A 59 -4.33 11.85 -5.68
CA HIS A 59 -4.66 11.66 -4.27
C HIS A 59 -6.10 11.16 -4.09
N TYR A 60 -7.04 11.73 -4.85
CA TYR A 60 -8.43 11.27 -4.84
C TYR A 60 -8.57 9.80 -5.26
N CYS A 61 -7.88 9.39 -6.34
CA CYS A 61 -7.87 8.02 -6.83
C CYS A 61 -7.31 7.05 -5.77
N LEU A 62 -6.16 7.37 -5.16
CA LEU A 62 -5.57 6.56 -4.10
C LEU A 62 -6.50 6.40 -2.91
N ARG A 63 -7.15 7.47 -2.47
CA ARG A 63 -8.11 7.44 -1.37
C ARG A 63 -9.35 6.62 -1.72
N ALA A 64 -9.90 6.80 -2.92
CA ALA A 64 -11.05 6.06 -3.41
C ALA A 64 -10.74 4.56 -3.52
N PHE A 65 -9.59 4.22 -4.09
CA PHE A 65 -9.10 2.84 -4.19
C PHE A 65 -8.92 2.20 -2.81
N ARG A 66 -8.19 2.87 -1.91
CA ARG A 66 -7.97 2.38 -0.54
C ARG A 66 -9.29 2.05 0.17
N ASN A 67 -10.25 2.95 0.11
CA ASN A 67 -11.54 2.76 0.76
C ASN A 67 -12.27 1.53 0.19
N ARG A 68 -12.28 1.35 -1.13
CA ARG A 68 -12.86 0.18 -1.79
C ARG A 68 -12.13 -1.10 -1.40
N ALA A 69 -10.81 -1.11 -1.46
CA ALA A 69 -9.99 -2.26 -1.10
C ALA A 69 -10.24 -2.72 0.35
N LEU A 70 -10.32 -1.79 1.29
CA LEU A 70 -10.63 -2.10 2.68
C LEU A 70 -12.06 -2.63 2.86
N ASN A 71 -13.04 -2.06 2.14
CA ASN A 71 -14.42 -2.53 2.17
C ASN A 71 -14.56 -3.91 1.54
N TYR A 72 -13.90 -4.15 0.40
CA TYR A 72 -13.85 -5.46 -0.26
C TYR A 72 -13.29 -6.53 0.70
N ARG A 73 -12.15 -6.25 1.33
CA ARG A 73 -11.55 -7.14 2.32
C ARG A 73 -12.49 -7.42 3.50
N ARG A 74 -13.18 -6.39 4.03
CA ARG A 74 -14.15 -6.59 5.13
C ARG A 74 -15.33 -7.45 4.69
N SER A 75 -15.82 -7.30 3.45
CA SER A 75 -16.92 -8.11 2.91
C SER A 75 -16.48 -9.56 2.71
N LEU A 76 -15.27 -9.77 2.21
CA LEU A 76 -14.66 -11.08 2.04
C LEU A 76 -14.53 -11.79 3.40
N TRP A 77 -13.96 -11.14 4.42
CA TRP A 77 -13.88 -11.68 5.77
C TRP A 77 -15.24 -12.08 6.34
N ARG A 78 -16.29 -11.28 6.15
CA ARG A 78 -17.63 -11.62 6.59
C ARG A 78 -18.21 -12.83 5.86
N ARG A 79 -17.87 -13.02 4.58
CA ARG A 79 -18.26 -14.21 3.80
C ARG A 79 -17.52 -15.45 4.29
N LEU A 80 -16.22 -15.33 4.49
CA LEU A 80 -15.33 -16.41 4.91
C LEU A 80 -15.52 -16.83 6.38
N ALA A 81 -15.84 -15.89 7.27
CA ALA A 81 -16.23 -16.21 8.65
C ALA A 81 -17.49 -17.07 8.73
N ARG A 82 -18.28 -17.14 7.64
CA ARG A 82 -19.44 -18.03 7.51
C ARG A 82 -19.11 -19.37 6.87
N GLU A 83 -18.01 -19.43 6.12
CA GLU A 83 -17.53 -20.64 5.44
C GLU A 83 -16.14 -21.00 5.99
N TRP A 84 -16.13 -21.71 7.13
CA TRP A 84 -14.89 -22.16 7.80
C TRP A 84 -14.10 -23.13 6.91
N GLU A 85 -13.22 -22.64 6.01
CA GLU A 85 -12.10 -23.44 5.52
C GLU A 85 -10.96 -22.60 4.96
N SER A 86 -9.79 -22.79 5.54
CA SER A 86 -8.41 -22.57 5.07
C SER A 86 -8.18 -21.48 4.01
N LEU A 87 -8.08 -20.24 4.43
CA LEU A 87 -7.63 -19.16 3.59
C LEU A 87 -6.10 -19.07 3.56
N ARG A 88 -5.53 -19.58 2.50
CA ARG A 88 -4.19 -19.24 2.09
C ARG A 88 -4.20 -17.84 1.49
N TRP A 89 -3.78 -16.86 2.26
CA TRP A 89 -3.78 -15.43 1.93
C TRP A 89 -2.87 -15.01 0.77
N PHE A 90 -2.13 -15.93 0.19
CA PHE A 90 -1.26 -15.73 -0.94
C PHE A 90 -1.42 -16.86 -1.96
N GLU A 91 -2.50 -16.79 -2.74
CA GLU A 91 -2.49 -17.50 -4.00
C GLU A 91 -1.50 -16.80 -4.94
N ARG A 92 -0.54 -17.60 -5.45
CA ARG A 92 0.38 -17.17 -6.49
C ARG A 92 -0.44 -16.70 -7.68
N GLY A 93 -0.33 -15.41 -8.04
CA GLY A 93 -0.67 -14.99 -9.38
C GLY A 93 0.21 -15.74 -10.38
N PRO A 94 -0.28 -16.01 -11.61
CA PRO A 94 0.54 -16.65 -12.62
C PRO A 94 1.80 -15.80 -12.88
N ASP A 95 2.95 -16.46 -12.95
CA ASP A 95 4.26 -15.94 -13.37
C ASP A 95 4.85 -14.73 -12.61
N GLN A 96 5.22 -14.96 -11.35
CA GLN A 96 6.20 -14.11 -10.69
C GLN A 96 7.33 -14.99 -10.10
N ASP A 97 8.16 -15.55 -10.97
CA ASP A 97 9.48 -16.05 -10.60
C ASP A 97 10.46 -14.90 -10.81
N GLY A 98 11.08 -14.41 -9.73
CA GLY A 98 12.10 -13.37 -9.81
C GLY A 98 12.23 -12.55 -8.53
N ALA A 99 13.13 -11.56 -8.58
CA ALA A 99 13.43 -10.66 -7.46
C ALA A 99 12.19 -9.88 -6.98
N GLU A 100 11.27 -9.58 -7.89
CA GLU A 100 10.02 -8.86 -7.58
C GLU A 100 9.05 -9.72 -6.74
N ALA A 101 8.87 -10.98 -7.11
CA ALA A 101 8.04 -11.92 -6.35
C ALA A 101 8.59 -12.15 -4.94
N GLU A 102 9.92 -12.23 -4.80
CA GLU A 102 10.56 -12.34 -3.51
C GLU A 102 10.39 -11.08 -2.68
N ALA A 103 10.53 -9.89 -3.28
CA ALA A 103 10.27 -8.62 -2.61
C ALA A 103 8.83 -8.53 -2.12
N MET A 104 7.86 -8.99 -2.92
CA MET A 104 6.45 -9.04 -2.55
C MET A 104 6.17 -10.00 -1.41
N ARG A 105 6.78 -11.19 -1.42
CA ARG A 105 6.68 -12.15 -0.30
C ARG A 105 7.18 -11.53 1.00
N ARG A 106 8.33 -10.85 0.97
CA ARG A 106 8.91 -10.19 2.15
C ARG A 106 8.08 -9.01 2.64
N LEU A 107 7.49 -8.25 1.72
CA LEU A 107 6.52 -7.22 2.07
C LEU A 107 5.29 -7.82 2.77
N ALA A 108 4.82 -8.96 2.28
CA ALA A 108 3.66 -9.64 2.86
C ALA A 108 3.87 -10.06 4.32
N ASP A 109 5.09 -10.37 4.70
CA ASP A 109 5.45 -10.74 6.06
C ASP A 109 5.51 -9.56 7.05
N LEU A 110 5.44 -8.33 6.56
CA LEU A 110 5.39 -7.17 7.44
C LEU A 110 4.00 -6.98 8.03
N PRO A 111 3.91 -6.39 9.24
CA PRO A 111 2.64 -5.90 9.76
C PRO A 111 1.94 -4.97 8.74
N PRO A 112 0.61 -5.11 8.55
CA PRO A 112 -0.12 -4.34 7.53
C PRO A 112 0.16 -2.83 7.54
N PRO A 113 0.21 -2.14 8.72
CA PRO A 113 0.48 -0.70 8.73
C PRO A 113 1.90 -0.31 8.26
N GLN A 114 2.90 -1.19 8.44
CA GLN A 114 4.27 -0.94 7.97
C GLN A 114 4.36 -1.17 6.46
N ARG A 115 3.75 -2.26 5.98
CA ARG A 115 3.68 -2.61 4.57
C ARG A 115 2.98 -1.53 3.75
N GLU A 116 1.82 -1.05 4.22
CA GLU A 116 1.04 0.01 3.58
C GLU A 116 1.87 1.29 3.41
N VAL A 117 2.52 1.75 4.46
CA VAL A 117 3.38 2.96 4.40
C VAL A 117 4.54 2.80 3.43
N ILE A 118 5.18 1.62 3.37
CA ILE A 118 6.29 1.34 2.45
C ILE A 118 5.82 1.43 1.00
N VAL A 119 4.70 0.81 0.66
CA VAL A 119 4.16 0.84 -0.70
C VAL A 119 3.80 2.26 -1.11
N LEU A 120 3.11 3.02 -0.27
CA LEU A 120 2.76 4.41 -0.54
C LEU A 120 4.00 5.30 -0.72
N LYS A 121 5.06 5.08 0.08
CA LYS A 121 6.30 5.87 -0.01
C LYS A 121 7.12 5.54 -1.24
N ILE A 122 7.33 4.25 -1.54
CA ILE A 122 8.27 3.81 -2.58
C ILE A 122 7.61 3.80 -3.96
N TRP A 123 6.42 3.20 -4.10
CA TRP A 123 5.76 3.02 -5.40
C TRP A 123 4.87 4.20 -5.80
N HIS A 124 4.28 4.89 -4.82
CA HIS A 124 3.46 6.08 -5.10
C HIS A 124 4.19 7.41 -4.87
N GLY A 125 5.43 7.37 -4.34
CA GLY A 125 6.27 8.56 -4.18
C GLY A 125 5.75 9.59 -3.16
N LEU A 126 4.77 9.23 -2.32
CA LEU A 126 4.12 10.18 -1.41
C LEU A 126 5.08 10.66 -0.31
N THR A 127 4.89 11.91 0.14
CA THR A 127 5.56 12.42 1.34
C THR A 127 4.96 11.79 2.61
N PHE A 128 5.64 11.86 3.74
CA PHE A 128 5.10 11.36 4.99
C PHE A 128 3.86 12.12 5.44
N GLU A 129 3.77 13.40 5.11
CA GLU A 129 2.61 14.26 5.33
C GLU A 129 1.42 13.78 4.51
N ALA A 130 1.62 13.58 3.19
CA ALA A 130 0.57 13.09 2.30
C ALA A 130 0.06 11.69 2.71
N ILE A 131 0.98 10.79 3.11
CA ILE A 131 0.61 9.49 3.66
C ILE A 131 -0.15 9.65 4.99
N GLY A 132 0.29 10.56 5.85
CA GLY A 132 -0.39 10.87 7.11
C GLY A 132 -1.84 11.29 6.89
N HIS A 133 -2.08 12.20 5.95
CA HIS A 133 -3.42 12.63 5.56
C HIS A 133 -4.25 11.49 4.94
N LEU A 134 -3.64 10.66 4.10
CA LEU A 134 -4.33 9.52 3.48
C LEU A 134 -4.76 8.47 4.51
N LEU A 135 -3.91 8.20 5.51
CA LEU A 135 -4.11 7.15 6.51
C LEU A 135 -4.76 7.64 7.82
N ASP A 136 -4.98 8.95 7.95
CA ASP A 136 -5.47 9.61 9.16
C ASP A 136 -4.58 9.32 10.39
N VAL A 137 -3.28 9.52 10.23
CA VAL A 137 -2.28 9.39 11.28
C VAL A 137 -1.21 10.50 11.19
N SER A 138 -0.49 10.77 12.28
CA SER A 138 0.56 11.79 12.26
C SER A 138 1.71 11.41 11.31
N PRO A 139 2.39 12.39 10.67
CA PRO A 139 3.59 12.14 9.86
C PRO A 139 4.69 11.42 10.64
N ASN A 140 4.84 11.68 11.93
CA ASN A 140 5.78 10.98 12.81
C ASN A 140 5.44 9.48 12.94
N THR A 141 4.15 9.15 13.06
CA THR A 141 3.69 7.75 13.05
C THR A 141 4.03 7.07 11.73
N VAL A 142 3.82 7.77 10.61
CA VAL A 142 4.18 7.27 9.27
C VAL A 142 5.69 7.00 9.19
N ALA A 143 6.52 7.98 9.59
CA ALA A 143 7.97 7.85 9.58
C ALA A 143 8.46 6.69 10.46
N GLY A 144 7.85 6.50 11.63
CA GLY A 144 8.11 5.36 12.51
C GLY A 144 7.79 4.03 11.83
N ARG A 145 6.58 3.90 11.28
CA ARG A 145 6.15 2.69 10.55
C ARG A 145 7.09 2.37 9.37
N TYR A 146 7.51 3.40 8.63
CA TYR A 146 8.44 3.26 7.52
C TYR A 146 9.81 2.73 7.98
N ARG A 147 10.43 3.40 9.00
CA ARG A 147 11.73 2.99 9.53
C ARG A 147 11.75 1.56 10.04
N TYR A 148 10.76 1.19 10.85
CA TYR A 148 10.64 -0.18 11.38
C TYR A 148 10.39 -1.21 10.29
N GLY A 149 9.55 -0.88 9.30
CA GLY A 149 9.28 -1.77 8.18
C GLY A 149 10.52 -2.00 7.31
N ILE A 150 11.24 -0.94 6.93
CA ILE A 150 12.48 -1.03 6.15
C ILE A 150 13.57 -1.79 6.93
N HIS A 151 13.68 -1.56 8.23
CA HIS A 151 14.63 -2.31 9.07
C HIS A 151 14.34 -3.81 9.05
N LYS A 152 13.09 -4.21 9.24
CA LYS A 152 12.68 -5.63 9.17
C LYS A 152 12.95 -6.24 7.78
N LEU A 153 12.68 -5.51 6.70
CA LEU A 153 12.98 -5.97 5.33
C LEU A 153 14.48 -6.19 5.16
N LYS A 154 15.32 -5.24 5.58
CA LYS A 154 16.78 -5.36 5.48
C LYS A 154 17.32 -6.55 6.25
N LEU A 155 16.84 -6.80 7.47
CA LEU A 155 17.25 -7.98 8.25
C LEU A 155 16.91 -9.29 7.53
N ARG A 156 15.72 -9.38 6.96
CA ARG A 156 15.29 -10.59 6.23
C ARG A 156 16.03 -10.77 4.89
N MET A 157 16.41 -9.70 4.24
CA MET A 157 17.24 -9.76 3.03
C MET A 157 18.67 -10.23 3.33
N LYS A 158 19.24 -9.82 4.45
CA LYS A 158 20.56 -10.27 4.89
C LYS A 158 20.56 -11.74 5.32
N GLY A 159 19.50 -12.22 5.96
CA GLY A 159 19.38 -13.61 6.43
C GLY A 159 19.29 -14.67 5.33
N THR A 160 19.01 -14.29 4.09
CA THR A 160 19.05 -15.21 2.92
C THR A 160 20.38 -15.18 2.17
N ALA A 161 21.21 -14.14 2.36
CA ALA A 161 22.48 -13.99 1.67
C ALA A 161 23.67 -14.53 2.48
N TYR A 162 23.61 -14.53 3.82
CA TYR A 162 24.68 -15.02 4.70
C TYR A 162 24.13 -15.48 6.05
N GLY A 163 24.20 -16.77 6.29
CA GLY A 163 24.16 -17.29 7.66
C GLY A 163 25.47 -16.92 8.35
N ARG A 164 25.47 -15.90 9.17
CA ARG A 164 26.39 -15.69 10.30
C ARG A 164 25.91 -14.52 11.16
N ASP A 165 25.83 -14.82 12.45
CA ASP A 165 25.52 -13.91 13.54
C ASP A 165 26.44 -12.68 13.56
N GLU A 166 25.83 -11.48 13.60
CA GLU A 166 26.46 -10.34 14.26
C GLU A 166 25.49 -9.80 15.33
N PRO A 167 26.01 -9.43 16.50
CA PRO A 167 25.19 -9.07 17.66
C PRO A 167 24.44 -7.77 17.42
N VAL A 168 23.21 -7.76 17.91
CA VAL A 168 22.32 -6.60 17.93
C VAL A 168 23.02 -5.45 18.62
N GLY A 169 23.42 -4.42 17.85
CA GLY A 169 23.90 -3.16 18.37
C GLY A 169 22.82 -2.48 19.23
N GLU A 170 23.26 -1.86 20.31
CA GLU A 170 22.50 -1.25 21.38
C GLU A 170 21.37 -0.30 20.93
N PRO A 171 20.33 -0.10 21.75
CA PRO A 171 19.24 0.83 21.44
C PRO A 171 19.78 2.26 21.35
N ILE A 172 19.59 2.90 20.20
CA ILE A 172 19.94 4.30 19.99
C ILE A 172 19.12 5.15 20.96
N THR A 173 19.80 5.70 21.96
CA THR A 173 19.27 6.70 22.87
C THR A 173 18.82 7.91 22.07
N ILE A 174 17.57 8.30 22.25
CA ILE A 174 17.01 9.51 21.68
C ILE A 174 17.75 10.68 22.34
N MET A 175 18.60 11.38 21.58
CA MET A 175 19.18 12.65 22.04
C MET A 175 18.08 13.71 22.16
N ASP A 176 18.09 14.34 23.33
CA ASP A 176 17.24 15.41 23.79
C ASP A 176 16.91 16.49 22.76
N ALA A 177 15.63 16.88 22.75
CA ALA A 177 15.20 18.13 22.16
C ALA A 177 15.80 19.30 22.93
N PRO A 178 16.31 20.37 22.29
CA PRO A 178 16.77 21.55 23.01
C PRO A 178 15.58 22.23 23.69
N SER A 179 15.72 22.50 24.99
CA SER A 179 14.81 23.31 25.79
C SER A 179 14.63 24.71 25.17
N PRO A 180 13.42 25.27 25.21
CA PRO A 180 13.23 26.66 24.85
C PRO A 180 13.89 27.55 25.88
N LEU A 181 14.76 28.42 25.43
CA LEU A 181 15.39 29.47 26.27
C LEU A 181 14.34 30.47 26.77
N ALA A 182 14.47 30.80 28.00
CA ALA A 182 13.77 31.85 28.73
C ALA A 182 13.94 33.25 28.12
#